data_10f261a11543358b6b983487619e3410
#
_entry.id   10f261a11543358b6b983487619e3410
#
_cell.length_a   1.000
_cell.length_b   1.000
_cell.length_c   1.000
_cell.angle_alpha   90.00
_cell.angle_beta   90.00
_cell.angle_gamma   90.00
#
_symmetry.space_group_name_H-M   'P 1'
#
loop_
_entity.id
_entity.type
_entity.pdbx_description
1 polymer ?
#
loop_
_entity_poly.entity_id
_entity_poly.type
_entity_poly.pdbx_seq_one_letter_code
_entity_poly.pdbx_strand_id
1 'polypeptide(L)'
;MTPEREQALRTLVQVWLSHRPPNGGQRSAPTTIVIRRDEVILPGRPGLLDLVAEVDGRLAHLVVGLRRTGDEPHFLRAGDEVALGLLDDDEGLAVCTDALRDAQLAPLALATIRGVAPRPGPVAVVREDDSATVLDCGDRGDLWVFPWVAEAPRPAVDFLVGLDGAGFNHVAAPLVRWTWDGRDLGLVQEPLADRSGGWALALTSLRDLYALGGRPEAAGGDFGPAAHALGTMLARLHLAADRAFDRSSESIVDWVDAAEFEIAEADPMLLDVPGMAELTKALRGAGLHQPAIRTHGDFLLHRTARTDHGWMVSDCTPGGVAPGATRPSRRTPLADVADLLWSLHQASLEAALERDPAGRLDLAPLGRAWETRNRRAVLNGYLNTPGITGLTGHDRDVVRHLVALLELARSVRPAD
;
A
#
# COMPACT_ATOMS: atom_id res chain seq x y z
N MET A 1 34.85 15.69 -2.42
CA MET A 1 34.12 16.26 -1.26
C MET A 1 35.11 16.72 -0.23
N THR A 2 35.03 17.98 0.27
CA THR A 2 35.89 18.48 1.33
C THR A 2 35.46 17.92 2.68
N PRO A 3 36.37 17.82 3.68
CA PRO A 3 35.99 17.34 5.01
C PRO A 3 34.90 18.20 5.68
N GLU A 4 34.92 19.51 5.46
CA GLU A 4 33.92 20.45 6.02
C GLU A 4 32.53 20.17 5.42
N ARG A 5 32.44 19.98 4.09
CA ARG A 5 31.21 19.63 3.39
C ARG A 5 30.67 18.28 3.87
N GLU A 6 31.54 17.27 4.00
CA GLU A 6 31.13 15.95 4.49
C GLU A 6 30.56 16.03 5.91
N GLN A 7 31.20 16.81 6.79
CA GLN A 7 30.73 17.00 8.16
C GLN A 7 29.37 17.73 8.20
N ALA A 8 29.19 18.76 7.37
CA ALA A 8 27.91 19.45 7.25
C ALA A 8 26.80 18.49 6.79
N LEU A 9 27.03 17.68 5.75
CA LEU A 9 26.06 16.71 5.26
C LEU A 9 25.70 15.64 6.31
N ARG A 10 26.67 15.15 7.08
CA ARG A 10 26.41 14.24 8.22
C ARG A 10 25.50 14.89 9.26
N THR A 11 25.70 16.17 9.55
CA THR A 11 24.85 16.92 10.49
C THR A 11 23.42 17.04 9.97
N LEU A 12 23.23 17.34 8.65
CA LEU A 12 21.89 17.37 8.04
C LEU A 12 21.16 16.02 8.21
N VAL A 13 21.85 14.90 7.97
CA VAL A 13 21.29 13.56 8.15
C VAL A 13 20.88 13.31 9.60
N GLN A 14 21.73 13.68 10.56
CA GLN A 14 21.44 13.52 12.00
C GLN A 14 20.19 14.28 12.41
N VAL A 15 20.08 15.55 12.00
CA VAL A 15 18.91 16.40 12.30
C VAL A 15 17.66 15.82 11.64
N TRP A 16 17.73 15.45 10.37
CA TRP A 16 16.61 14.84 9.65
C TRP A 16 16.11 13.56 10.35
N LEU A 17 17.01 12.68 10.80
CA LEU A 17 16.65 11.47 11.55
C LEU A 17 15.97 11.79 12.87
N SER A 18 16.34 12.90 13.54
CA SER A 18 15.71 13.31 14.81
C SER A 18 14.29 13.83 14.64
N HIS A 19 13.94 14.32 13.46
CA HIS A 19 12.60 14.84 13.12
C HIS A 19 11.63 13.76 12.66
N ARG A 20 12.10 12.55 12.36
CA ARG A 20 11.22 11.46 11.92
C ARG A 20 10.62 10.71 13.11
N PRO A 21 9.31 10.40 13.04
CA PRO A 21 8.67 9.63 14.11
C PRO A 21 9.36 8.26 14.27
N PRO A 22 9.63 7.82 15.50
CA PRO A 22 10.19 6.50 15.72
C PRO A 22 9.11 5.44 15.46
N ASN A 23 9.38 4.48 14.56
CA ASN A 23 8.57 3.28 14.49
C ASN A 23 8.91 2.36 15.67
N GLY A 24 8.08 2.37 16.71
CA GLY A 24 8.07 1.36 17.75
C GLY A 24 9.19 1.40 18.80
N GLY A 25 10.00 2.47 18.89
CA GLY A 25 11.05 2.56 19.93
C GLY A 25 11.85 3.86 19.91
N GLN A 26 12.50 4.20 21.03
CA GLN A 26 13.46 5.30 21.09
C GLN A 26 14.62 5.03 20.13
N ARG A 27 14.84 5.91 19.13
CA ARG A 27 16.05 5.85 18.30
C ARG A 27 17.22 6.38 19.11
N SER A 28 18.24 5.54 19.28
CA SER A 28 19.56 6.00 19.72
C SER A 28 20.17 6.90 18.62
N ALA A 29 20.97 7.89 19.01
CA ALA A 29 21.73 8.67 18.04
C ALA A 29 22.57 7.73 17.16
N PRO A 30 22.63 7.94 15.82
CA PRO A 30 23.41 7.07 14.95
C PRO A 30 24.89 7.12 15.30
N THR A 31 25.54 5.97 15.27
CA THR A 31 26.96 5.82 15.62
C THR A 31 27.85 6.12 14.41
N THR A 32 27.38 5.76 13.21
CA THR A 32 28.16 5.92 11.98
C THR A 32 27.27 6.48 10.87
N ILE A 33 27.75 7.55 10.21
CA ILE A 33 27.11 8.12 9.01
C ILE A 33 28.19 8.26 7.94
N VAL A 34 27.95 7.67 6.77
CA VAL A 34 28.84 7.75 5.59
C VAL A 34 28.02 8.27 4.42
N ILE A 35 28.42 9.40 3.83
CA ILE A 35 27.74 9.96 2.65
C ILE A 35 28.08 9.10 1.43
N ARG A 36 27.04 8.62 0.74
CA ARG A 36 27.13 7.77 -0.46
C ARG A 36 26.80 8.51 -1.73
N ARG A 37 25.95 9.55 -1.65
CA ARG A 37 25.51 10.41 -2.76
C ARG A 37 25.21 11.79 -2.21
N ASP A 38 25.66 12.83 -2.92
CA ASP A 38 25.34 14.24 -2.69
C ASP A 38 25.21 14.95 -4.05
N GLU A 39 24.10 14.72 -4.75
CA GLU A 39 23.88 15.24 -6.10
C GLU A 39 22.90 16.41 -6.09
N VAL A 40 23.31 17.53 -6.66
CA VAL A 40 22.42 18.68 -6.89
C VAL A 40 21.51 18.32 -8.08
N ILE A 41 20.23 18.03 -7.78
CA ILE A 41 19.22 17.67 -8.79
C ILE A 41 18.47 18.88 -9.34
N LEU A 42 18.48 20.01 -8.61
CA LEU A 42 18.01 21.32 -9.09
C LEU A 42 19.03 22.38 -8.64
N PRO A 43 19.81 22.95 -9.58
CA PRO A 43 20.77 24.02 -9.25
C PRO A 43 20.07 25.33 -8.92
N GLY A 44 20.77 26.23 -8.24
CA GLY A 44 20.29 27.56 -7.88
C GLY A 44 19.69 27.66 -6.46
N ARG A 45 19.08 28.82 -6.19
CA ARG A 45 18.43 29.12 -4.93
C ARG A 45 17.05 29.75 -5.17
N PRO A 46 15.94 29.03 -4.93
CA PRO A 46 15.85 27.70 -4.28
C PRO A 46 16.40 26.56 -5.17
N GLY A 47 17.04 25.59 -4.54
CA GLY A 47 17.63 24.42 -5.18
C GLY A 47 17.29 23.13 -4.43
N LEU A 48 17.69 22.00 -5.01
CA LEU A 48 17.46 20.67 -4.43
C LEU A 48 18.73 19.82 -4.51
N LEU A 49 19.06 19.17 -3.39
CA LEU A 49 20.13 18.20 -3.25
C LEU A 49 19.52 16.83 -2.94
N ASP A 50 19.86 15.82 -3.72
CA ASP A 50 19.55 14.41 -3.48
C ASP A 50 20.68 13.80 -2.65
N LEU A 51 20.38 13.40 -1.42
CA LEU A 51 21.34 12.92 -0.45
C LEU A 51 21.03 11.48 -0.04
N VAL A 52 22.01 10.59 -0.26
CA VAL A 52 21.95 9.22 0.26
C VAL A 52 23.12 9.02 1.21
N ALA A 53 22.84 8.54 2.41
CA ALA A 53 23.83 8.26 3.44
C ALA A 53 23.65 6.85 4.02
N GLU A 54 24.74 6.16 4.28
CA GLU A 54 24.70 4.93 5.07
C GLU A 54 24.74 5.30 6.55
N VAL A 55 23.71 4.88 7.27
CA VAL A 55 23.50 5.12 8.70
C VAL A 55 23.45 3.76 9.40
N ASP A 56 24.47 3.44 10.18
CA ASP A 56 24.58 2.17 10.91
C ASP A 56 24.29 0.93 10.03
N GLY A 57 24.82 0.92 8.80
CA GLY A 57 24.69 -0.17 7.83
C GLY A 57 23.39 -0.14 7.00
N ARG A 58 22.51 0.87 7.16
CA ARG A 58 21.31 1.06 6.34
C ARG A 58 21.44 2.33 5.50
N LEU A 59 20.92 2.31 4.28
CA LEU A 59 20.92 3.47 3.40
C LEU A 59 19.72 4.36 3.68
N ALA A 60 19.96 5.57 4.20
CA ALA A 60 18.98 6.63 4.35
C ALA A 60 18.98 7.53 3.10
N HIS A 61 17.81 8.02 2.70
CA HIS A 61 17.63 8.91 1.56
C HIS A 61 16.75 10.11 1.94
N LEU A 62 17.19 11.30 1.59
CA LEU A 62 16.47 12.54 1.83
C LEU A 62 16.68 13.54 0.68
N VAL A 63 15.66 14.35 0.42
CA VAL A 63 15.71 15.45 -0.52
C VAL A 63 15.89 16.75 0.28
N VAL A 64 17.05 17.36 0.14
CA VAL A 64 17.40 18.59 0.86
C VAL A 64 17.09 19.79 0.00
N GLY A 65 16.32 20.71 0.53
CA GLY A 65 16.08 22.01 -0.06
C GLY A 65 17.20 22.99 0.26
N LEU A 66 17.66 23.74 -0.73
CA LEU A 66 18.72 24.72 -0.62
C LEU A 66 18.14 26.13 -0.84
N ARG A 67 18.26 27.02 0.16
CA ARG A 67 17.77 28.40 0.14
C ARG A 67 18.89 29.38 0.43
N ARG A 68 18.75 30.65 -0.04
CA ARG A 68 19.63 31.72 0.40
C ARG A 68 19.38 32.05 1.88
N THR A 69 20.42 32.41 2.59
CA THR A 69 20.31 32.95 3.94
C THR A 69 19.44 34.19 3.94
N GLY A 70 18.36 34.21 4.71
CA GLY A 70 17.40 35.30 4.78
C GLY A 70 16.16 35.16 3.88
N ASP A 71 16.13 34.21 2.97
CA ASP A 71 14.96 33.90 2.12
C ASP A 71 14.01 32.88 2.75
N GLU A 72 14.25 32.50 4.02
CA GLU A 72 13.38 31.55 4.72
C GLU A 72 11.99 32.18 4.90
N PRO A 73 10.92 31.48 4.47
CA PRO A 73 9.56 31.91 4.77
C PRO A 73 9.36 32.10 6.27
N HIS A 74 8.63 33.14 6.66
CA HIS A 74 8.41 33.46 8.08
C HIS A 74 7.82 32.29 8.90
N PHE A 75 7.07 31.40 8.26
CA PHE A 75 6.51 30.22 8.92
C PHE A 75 7.56 29.13 9.22
N LEU A 76 8.69 29.08 8.49
CA LEU A 76 9.80 28.17 8.82
C LEU A 76 10.57 28.59 10.07
N ARG A 77 10.44 29.88 10.48
CA ARG A 77 11.02 30.37 11.73
C ARG A 77 10.21 29.94 12.97
N ALA A 78 8.97 29.49 12.77
CA ALA A 78 8.07 29.04 13.83
C ALA A 78 7.98 27.51 13.99
N GLY A 79 8.57 26.72 13.06
CA GLY A 79 8.54 25.26 13.09
C GLY A 79 9.94 24.67 12.90
N ASP A 80 10.57 24.27 13.99
CA ASP A 80 11.92 23.67 14.01
C ASP A 80 12.04 22.36 13.17
N GLU A 81 10.92 21.75 12.77
CA GLU A 81 10.89 20.43 12.14
C GLU A 81 11.30 20.40 10.65
N VAL A 82 11.40 21.54 9.98
CA VAL A 82 11.75 21.64 8.56
C VAL A 82 13.22 21.99 8.35
N ALA A 83 13.80 22.76 9.27
CA ALA A 83 15.20 23.20 9.18
C ALA A 83 16.16 22.06 9.52
N LEU A 84 17.14 21.81 8.63
CA LEU A 84 18.14 20.74 8.80
C LEU A 84 19.53 21.31 9.17
N GLY A 85 19.87 22.53 8.75
CA GLY A 85 21.15 23.16 9.05
C GLY A 85 21.64 24.06 7.92
N LEU A 86 22.96 24.23 7.88
CA LEU A 86 23.66 25.06 6.90
C LEU A 86 24.63 24.21 6.06
N LEU A 87 24.76 24.54 4.78
CA LEU A 87 25.70 23.92 3.87
C LEU A 87 26.38 25.03 3.06
N ASP A 88 27.72 25.03 3.03
CA ASP A 88 28.51 25.88 2.16
C ASP A 88 28.82 25.11 0.86
N ASP A 89 28.48 25.68 -0.28
CA ASP A 89 28.73 25.11 -1.60
C ASP A 89 29.25 26.20 -2.59
N ASP A 90 29.39 25.84 -3.86
CA ASP A 90 29.94 26.74 -4.90
C ASP A 90 29.11 28.02 -5.12
N GLU A 91 27.85 28.02 -4.66
CA GLU A 91 26.94 29.19 -4.71
C GLU A 91 26.93 29.97 -3.37
N GLY A 92 27.76 29.53 -2.39
CA GLY A 92 27.86 30.12 -1.04
C GLY A 92 26.97 29.43 -0.02
N LEU A 93 26.84 30.06 1.16
CA LEU A 93 26.14 29.49 2.30
C LEU A 93 24.63 29.34 2.02
N ALA A 94 24.15 28.09 2.11
CA ALA A 94 22.74 27.72 1.98
C ALA A 94 22.12 27.35 3.31
N VAL A 95 20.88 27.75 3.53
CA VAL A 95 19.99 27.18 4.55
C VAL A 95 19.36 25.92 3.99
N CYS A 96 19.57 24.80 4.68
CA CYS A 96 19.09 23.48 4.31
C CYS A 96 17.79 23.14 5.02
N THR A 97 16.80 22.64 4.25
CA THR A 97 15.48 22.25 4.77
C THR A 97 15.10 20.86 4.26
N ASP A 98 14.17 20.17 4.92
CA ASP A 98 13.51 19.00 4.34
C ASP A 98 12.59 19.47 3.21
N ALA A 99 12.99 19.21 1.96
CA ALA A 99 12.27 19.70 0.78
C ALA A 99 10.85 19.12 0.68
N LEU A 100 10.59 17.95 1.24
CA LEU A 100 9.27 17.30 1.15
C LEU A 100 8.26 17.93 2.11
N ARG A 101 8.73 18.55 3.19
CA ARG A 101 7.91 19.28 4.17
C ARG A 101 7.80 20.78 3.88
N ASP A 102 8.54 21.26 2.88
CA ASP A 102 8.52 22.65 2.46
C ASP A 102 7.51 22.84 1.30
N ALA A 103 6.44 23.58 1.55
CA ALA A 103 5.35 23.78 0.59
C ALA A 103 5.77 24.44 -0.74
N GLN A 104 6.91 25.13 -0.79
CA GLN A 104 7.47 25.70 -2.03
C GLN A 104 8.43 24.74 -2.73
N LEU A 105 9.18 23.93 -1.97
CA LEU A 105 10.18 23.03 -2.53
C LEU A 105 9.62 21.67 -2.93
N ALA A 106 8.61 21.16 -2.25
CA ALA A 106 7.97 19.91 -2.60
C ALA A 106 7.41 19.89 -4.05
N PRO A 107 6.73 20.95 -4.55
CA PRO A 107 6.38 21.03 -5.98
C PRO A 107 7.57 21.06 -6.93
N LEU A 108 8.68 21.65 -6.51
CA LEU A 108 9.92 21.67 -7.29
C LEU A 108 10.55 20.28 -7.34
N ALA A 109 10.55 19.54 -6.23
CA ALA A 109 11.03 18.17 -6.17
C ALA A 109 10.25 17.27 -7.14
N LEU A 110 8.91 17.30 -7.11
CA LEU A 110 8.07 16.57 -8.06
C LEU A 110 8.43 16.94 -9.52
N ALA A 111 8.49 18.23 -9.84
CA ALA A 111 8.74 18.69 -11.19
C ALA A 111 10.14 18.28 -11.71
N THR A 112 11.15 18.39 -10.83
CA THR A 112 12.53 17.98 -11.14
C THR A 112 12.62 16.49 -11.42
N ILE A 113 12.03 15.65 -10.55
CA ILE A 113 12.03 14.19 -10.71
C ILE A 113 11.27 13.78 -11.99
N ARG A 114 10.16 14.48 -12.31
CA ARG A 114 9.41 14.26 -13.56
C ARG A 114 10.07 14.79 -14.80
N GLY A 115 11.08 15.67 -14.70
CA GLY A 115 11.67 16.35 -15.84
C GLY A 115 10.69 17.31 -16.53
N VAL A 116 9.79 17.97 -15.79
CA VAL A 116 8.78 18.90 -16.30
C VAL A 116 8.94 20.28 -15.66
N ALA A 117 8.36 21.31 -16.29
CA ALA A 117 8.34 22.64 -15.70
C ALA A 117 7.56 22.65 -14.38
N PRO A 118 8.07 23.31 -13.31
CA PRO A 118 7.38 23.40 -12.05
C PRO A 118 6.06 24.18 -12.19
N ARG A 119 5.01 23.67 -11.59
CA ARG A 119 3.71 24.35 -11.47
C ARG A 119 3.41 24.59 -10.01
N PRO A 120 3.06 25.82 -9.62
CA PRO A 120 2.62 26.12 -8.27
C PRO A 120 1.29 25.37 -7.98
N GLY A 121 1.07 25.03 -6.72
CA GLY A 121 -0.17 24.41 -6.28
C GLY A 121 0.01 23.75 -4.93
N PRO A 122 -1.09 23.35 -4.28
CA PRO A 122 -1.05 22.75 -2.96
C PRO A 122 -0.28 21.42 -2.99
N VAL A 123 0.38 21.14 -1.88
CA VAL A 123 1.02 19.85 -1.59
C VAL A 123 0.65 19.47 -0.17
N ALA A 124 0.23 18.24 0.02
CA ALA A 124 -0.07 17.69 1.33
C ALA A 124 0.74 16.40 1.55
N VAL A 125 1.36 16.28 2.71
CA VAL A 125 1.92 15.00 3.16
C VAL A 125 0.74 14.13 3.59
N VAL A 126 0.46 13.07 2.83
CA VAL A 126 -0.66 12.15 3.11
C VAL A 126 -0.23 10.89 3.85
N ARG A 127 1.07 10.61 3.83
CA ARG A 127 1.68 9.51 4.56
C ARG A 127 3.14 9.84 4.87
N GLU A 128 3.57 9.53 6.09
CA GLU A 128 4.97 9.62 6.49
C GLU A 128 5.28 8.54 7.52
N ASP A 129 6.04 7.54 7.07
CA ASP A 129 6.51 6.42 7.90
C ASP A 129 7.90 5.95 7.43
N ASP A 130 8.41 4.85 7.99
CA ASP A 130 9.70 4.28 7.57
C ASP A 130 9.65 3.64 6.17
N SER A 131 8.48 3.40 5.61
CA SER A 131 8.33 2.81 4.28
C SER A 131 8.35 3.86 3.18
N ALA A 132 7.67 4.99 3.37
CA ALA A 132 7.60 6.08 2.41
C ALA A 132 7.15 7.41 3.04
N THR A 133 7.58 8.53 2.43
CA THR A 133 6.91 9.81 2.52
C THR A 133 6.12 10.01 1.22
N VAL A 134 4.81 10.21 1.33
CA VAL A 134 3.91 10.35 0.17
C VAL A 134 3.32 11.75 0.16
N LEU A 135 3.52 12.45 -0.94
CA LEU A 135 2.99 13.78 -1.19
C LEU A 135 1.87 13.70 -2.22
N ASP A 136 0.68 14.14 -1.84
CA ASP A 136 -0.41 14.44 -2.78
C ASP A 136 -0.15 15.85 -3.34
N CYS A 137 0.11 15.92 -4.63
CA CYS A 137 0.38 17.17 -5.35
C CYS A 137 -0.79 17.58 -6.26
N GLY A 138 -1.99 17.11 -5.97
CA GLY A 138 -3.21 17.36 -6.73
C GLY A 138 -3.12 16.77 -8.15
N ASP A 139 -3.55 17.53 -9.16
CA ASP A 139 -3.55 17.13 -10.58
C ASP A 139 -2.15 16.86 -11.18
N ARG A 140 -1.10 17.18 -10.42
CA ARG A 140 0.30 16.99 -10.85
C ARG A 140 0.83 15.59 -10.59
N GLY A 141 0.15 14.79 -9.78
CA GLY A 141 0.54 13.43 -9.39
C GLY A 141 0.93 13.29 -7.93
N ASP A 142 1.13 12.06 -7.52
CA ASP A 142 1.60 11.70 -6.18
C ASP A 142 3.10 11.40 -6.23
N LEU A 143 3.88 12.01 -5.32
CA LEU A 143 5.31 11.74 -5.18
C LEU A 143 5.56 10.86 -3.95
N TRP A 144 6.10 9.70 -4.18
CA TRP A 144 6.57 8.77 -3.16
C TRP A 144 8.08 8.88 -3.04
N VAL A 145 8.59 9.14 -1.85
CA VAL A 145 10.03 9.15 -1.56
C VAL A 145 10.31 8.12 -0.47
N PHE A 146 11.27 7.25 -0.71
CA PHE A 146 11.62 6.18 0.20
C PHE A 146 12.75 6.61 1.16
N PRO A 147 12.46 6.85 2.43
CA PRO A 147 13.45 7.33 3.40
C PRO A 147 14.55 6.31 3.71
N TRP A 148 14.27 5.03 3.48
CA TRP A 148 15.23 3.95 3.59
C TRP A 148 15.34 3.21 2.26
N VAL A 149 16.53 3.23 1.67
CA VAL A 149 16.78 2.60 0.37
C VAL A 149 17.02 1.10 0.60
N ALA A 150 16.23 0.27 -0.07
CA ALA A 150 16.40 -1.18 -0.02
C ALA A 150 17.60 -1.63 -0.88
N GLU A 151 18.20 -2.76 -0.53
CA GLU A 151 19.31 -3.34 -1.32
C GLU A 151 18.87 -3.83 -2.71
N ALA A 152 17.59 -4.21 -2.83
CA ALA A 152 16.98 -4.65 -4.07
C ALA A 152 15.81 -3.73 -4.45
N PRO A 153 15.37 -3.75 -5.73
CA PRO A 153 14.15 -3.07 -6.15
C PRO A 153 12.95 -3.39 -5.26
N ARG A 154 12.13 -2.38 -4.97
CA ARG A 154 10.98 -2.54 -4.09
C ARG A 154 9.90 -3.40 -4.75
N PRO A 155 9.44 -4.48 -4.10
CA PRO A 155 8.40 -5.34 -4.68
C PRO A 155 7.13 -4.59 -5.06
N ALA A 156 6.68 -3.62 -4.26
CA ALA A 156 5.48 -2.83 -4.56
C ALA A 156 5.64 -2.00 -5.84
N VAL A 157 6.81 -1.37 -6.03
CA VAL A 157 7.12 -0.58 -7.24
C VAL A 157 7.18 -1.49 -8.47
N ASP A 158 7.89 -2.62 -8.36
CA ASP A 158 7.95 -3.61 -9.44
C ASP A 158 6.57 -4.15 -9.81
N PHE A 159 5.71 -4.40 -8.80
CA PHE A 159 4.35 -4.89 -9.03
C PHE A 159 3.53 -3.87 -9.82
N LEU A 160 3.55 -2.61 -9.38
CA LEU A 160 2.84 -1.52 -10.05
C LEU A 160 3.33 -1.32 -11.49
N VAL A 161 4.65 -1.23 -11.70
CA VAL A 161 5.23 -1.07 -13.04
C VAL A 161 4.90 -2.27 -13.94
N GLY A 162 4.93 -3.48 -13.41
CA GLY A 162 4.55 -4.70 -14.14
C GLY A 162 3.07 -4.72 -14.53
N LEU A 163 2.18 -4.30 -13.63
CA LEU A 163 0.73 -4.20 -13.91
C LEU A 163 0.44 -3.18 -15.00
N ASP A 164 1.05 -1.99 -14.92
CA ASP A 164 0.93 -0.94 -15.94
C ASP A 164 1.43 -1.43 -17.31
N GLY A 165 2.62 -2.04 -17.36
CA GLY A 165 3.18 -2.64 -18.55
C GLY A 165 2.33 -3.79 -19.14
N ALA A 166 1.51 -4.48 -18.33
CA ALA A 166 0.53 -5.47 -18.76
C ALA A 166 -0.82 -4.86 -19.19
N GLY A 167 -0.95 -3.53 -19.17
CA GLY A 167 -2.15 -2.81 -19.57
C GLY A 167 -3.28 -2.84 -18.52
N PHE A 168 -2.95 -2.99 -17.24
CA PHE A 168 -3.91 -2.89 -16.16
C PHE A 168 -4.12 -1.44 -15.75
N ASN A 169 -5.24 -0.87 -16.14
CA ASN A 169 -5.57 0.55 -15.97
C ASN A 169 -6.39 0.87 -14.70
N HIS A 170 -6.44 -0.05 -13.73
CA HIS A 170 -7.10 0.15 -12.45
C HIS A 170 -6.12 0.42 -11.29
N VAL A 171 -4.96 0.97 -11.61
CA VAL A 171 -3.97 1.55 -10.69
C VAL A 171 -3.62 2.95 -11.16
N ALA A 172 -3.11 3.80 -10.27
CA ALA A 172 -2.47 5.04 -10.69
C ALA A 172 -1.22 4.69 -11.51
N ALA A 173 -1.14 5.18 -12.75
CA ALA A 173 -0.02 4.83 -13.62
C ALA A 173 1.31 5.35 -13.05
N PRO A 174 2.38 4.54 -13.06
CA PRO A 174 3.72 4.98 -12.68
C PRO A 174 4.28 5.90 -13.76
N LEU A 175 4.46 7.18 -13.46
CA LEU A 175 4.99 8.16 -14.38
C LEU A 175 6.51 8.18 -14.42
N VAL A 176 7.14 8.05 -13.25
CA VAL A 176 8.61 8.01 -13.11
C VAL A 176 8.99 7.07 -11.98
N ARG A 177 9.85 6.12 -12.26
CA ARG A 177 10.56 5.35 -11.24
C ARG A 177 11.92 6.03 -11.02
N TRP A 178 12.10 6.65 -9.85
CA TRP A 178 13.33 7.32 -9.49
C TRP A 178 14.29 6.34 -8.81
N THR A 179 15.46 6.17 -9.41
CA THR A 179 16.42 5.14 -8.96
C THR A 179 17.83 5.69 -8.83
N TRP A 180 18.62 5.03 -7.98
CA TRP A 180 20.06 5.20 -7.85
C TRP A 180 20.72 3.83 -7.68
N ASP A 181 21.73 3.54 -8.48
CA ASP A 181 22.47 2.26 -8.44
C ASP A 181 21.53 1.03 -8.46
N GLY A 182 20.49 1.07 -9.30
CA GLY A 182 19.49 0.01 -9.42
C GLY A 182 18.50 -0.11 -8.26
N ARG A 183 18.56 0.80 -7.28
CA ARG A 183 17.70 0.83 -6.09
C ARG A 183 16.66 1.93 -6.20
N ASP A 184 15.47 1.70 -5.68
CA ASP A 184 14.39 2.69 -5.71
C ASP A 184 14.61 3.77 -4.65
N LEU A 185 14.67 5.03 -5.09
CA LEU A 185 14.65 6.24 -4.27
C LEU A 185 13.24 6.79 -4.12
N GLY A 186 12.40 6.62 -5.15
CA GLY A 186 11.05 7.13 -5.16
C GLY A 186 10.25 6.69 -6.39
N LEU A 187 9.02 7.14 -6.42
CA LEU A 187 8.06 6.88 -7.50
C LEU A 187 7.18 8.11 -7.70
N VAL A 188 6.92 8.49 -8.93
CA VAL A 188 5.85 9.45 -9.26
C VAL A 188 4.73 8.68 -9.94
N GLN A 189 3.51 8.87 -9.46
CA GLN A 189 2.31 8.26 -10.02
C GLN A 189 1.33 9.33 -10.52
N GLU A 190 0.42 8.92 -11.43
CA GLU A 190 -0.75 9.73 -11.75
C GLU A 190 -1.61 9.97 -10.51
N PRO A 191 -2.27 11.15 -10.42
CA PRO A 191 -3.15 11.42 -9.30
C PRO A 191 -4.39 10.53 -9.36
N LEU A 192 -4.83 10.02 -8.22
CA LEU A 192 -6.16 9.44 -8.05
C LEU A 192 -7.13 10.54 -7.61
N ALA A 193 -7.53 11.42 -8.53
CA ALA A 193 -8.48 12.49 -8.25
C ALA A 193 -9.90 11.94 -7.94
N ASP A 194 -10.70 12.71 -7.21
CA ASP A 194 -12.14 12.48 -6.94
C ASP A 194 -12.45 11.05 -6.47
N ARG A 195 -11.65 10.56 -5.53
CA ARG A 195 -11.75 9.19 -5.02
C ARG A 195 -12.59 9.08 -3.75
N SER A 196 -13.44 8.07 -3.70
CA SER A 196 -14.08 7.58 -2.47
C SER A 196 -13.45 6.25 -2.07
N GLY A 197 -12.93 6.16 -0.84
CA GLY A 197 -12.33 4.91 -0.35
C GLY A 197 -13.35 3.77 -0.29
N GLY A 198 -12.92 2.56 -0.69
CA GLY A 198 -13.80 1.38 -0.71
C GLY A 198 -14.37 1.04 0.66
N TRP A 199 -13.58 1.20 1.71
CA TRP A 199 -14.02 1.03 3.09
C TRP A 199 -15.15 2.01 3.46
N ALA A 200 -14.96 3.29 3.20
CA ALA A 200 -15.96 4.31 3.49
C ALA A 200 -17.29 4.08 2.75
N LEU A 201 -17.23 3.61 1.50
CA LEU A 201 -18.42 3.25 0.73
C LEU A 201 -19.17 2.05 1.33
N ALA A 202 -18.45 1.02 1.79
CA ALA A 202 -19.03 -0.14 2.47
C ALA A 202 -19.71 0.27 3.78
N LEU A 203 -19.02 1.07 4.62
CA LEU A 203 -19.60 1.60 5.86
C LEU A 203 -20.84 2.46 5.61
N THR A 204 -20.84 3.30 4.57
CA THR A 204 -22.03 4.11 4.21
C THR A 204 -23.23 3.22 3.88
N SER A 205 -23.04 2.19 3.05
CA SER A 205 -24.09 1.22 2.73
C SER A 205 -24.64 0.49 3.98
N LEU A 206 -23.75 0.12 4.90
CA LEU A 206 -24.12 -0.54 6.16
C LEU A 206 -24.86 0.41 7.11
N ARG A 207 -24.40 1.65 7.25
CA ARG A 207 -25.06 2.66 8.08
C ARG A 207 -26.49 2.93 7.60
N ASP A 208 -26.71 3.01 6.28
CA ASP A 208 -28.05 3.14 5.69
C ASP A 208 -28.90 1.92 6.02
N LEU A 209 -28.38 0.71 5.85
CA LEU A 209 -29.08 -0.53 6.17
C LEU A 209 -29.45 -0.61 7.66
N TYR A 210 -28.52 -0.30 8.56
CA TYR A 210 -28.77 -0.34 10.02
C TYR A 210 -29.71 0.77 10.50
N ALA A 211 -29.80 1.89 9.75
CA ALA A 211 -30.74 2.96 10.07
C ALA A 211 -32.16 2.65 9.58
N LEU A 212 -32.30 2.09 8.36
CA LEU A 212 -33.58 1.86 7.72
C LEU A 212 -34.16 0.45 7.96
N GLY A 213 -33.29 -0.53 8.23
CA GLY A 213 -33.68 -1.93 8.29
C GLY A 213 -34.04 -2.51 6.92
N GLY A 214 -34.59 -3.72 6.92
CA GLY A 214 -35.09 -4.36 5.69
C GLY A 214 -34.03 -5.16 4.94
N ARG A 215 -34.11 -5.15 3.62
CA ARG A 215 -33.20 -5.90 2.75
C ARG A 215 -32.05 -5.02 2.25
N PRO A 216 -30.82 -5.55 2.12
CA PRO A 216 -29.68 -4.78 1.65
C PRO A 216 -29.88 -4.11 0.28
N GLU A 217 -30.62 -4.76 -0.63
CA GLU A 217 -30.93 -4.21 -1.97
C GLU A 217 -32.00 -3.11 -1.97
N ALA A 218 -32.76 -2.98 -0.91
CA ALA A 218 -33.80 -1.97 -0.76
C ALA A 218 -33.38 -0.80 0.14
N ALA A 219 -32.30 -0.94 0.89
CA ALA A 219 -31.70 0.15 1.64
C ALA A 219 -31.00 1.12 0.68
N GLY A 220 -30.98 2.42 1.01
CA GLY A 220 -30.56 3.51 0.11
C GLY A 220 -29.16 3.43 -0.48
N GLY A 221 -28.33 2.46 -0.09
CA GLY A 221 -26.98 2.26 -0.59
C GLY A 221 -26.67 0.79 -0.90
N ASP A 222 -27.32 0.19 -1.92
CA ASP A 222 -26.99 -1.18 -2.34
C ASP A 222 -25.55 -1.29 -2.83
N PHE A 223 -24.70 -1.92 -2.02
CA PHE A 223 -23.29 -2.14 -2.35
C PHE A 223 -23.07 -3.31 -3.33
N GLY A 224 -24.08 -4.12 -3.62
CA GLY A 224 -23.98 -5.32 -4.47
C GLY A 224 -23.41 -5.07 -5.86
N PRO A 225 -23.88 -4.10 -6.63
CA PRO A 225 -23.29 -3.76 -7.93
C PRO A 225 -21.82 -3.31 -7.83
N ALA A 226 -21.49 -2.55 -6.79
CA ALA A 226 -20.14 -2.10 -6.52
C ALA A 226 -19.22 -3.28 -6.14
N ALA A 227 -19.69 -4.19 -5.30
CA ALA A 227 -19.00 -5.42 -4.91
C ALA A 227 -18.73 -6.35 -6.12
N HIS A 228 -19.73 -6.49 -7.03
CA HIS A 228 -19.54 -7.24 -8.28
C HIS A 228 -18.43 -6.63 -9.15
N ALA A 229 -18.46 -5.32 -9.36
CA ALA A 229 -17.46 -4.61 -10.15
C ALA A 229 -16.06 -4.72 -9.51
N LEU A 230 -15.97 -4.68 -8.17
CA LEU A 230 -14.73 -4.87 -7.41
C LEU A 230 -14.16 -6.28 -7.63
N GLY A 231 -14.99 -7.33 -7.56
CA GLY A 231 -14.59 -8.70 -7.87
C GLY A 231 -14.07 -8.85 -9.32
N THR A 232 -14.75 -8.19 -10.29
CA THR A 232 -14.30 -8.17 -11.68
C THR A 232 -12.94 -7.47 -11.83
N MET A 233 -12.73 -6.34 -11.15
CA MET A 233 -11.47 -5.62 -11.16
C MET A 233 -10.34 -6.47 -10.56
N LEU A 234 -10.59 -7.16 -9.43
CA LEU A 234 -9.61 -8.06 -8.82
C LEU A 234 -9.21 -9.22 -9.76
N ALA A 235 -10.18 -9.82 -10.49
CA ALA A 235 -9.86 -10.84 -11.49
C ALA A 235 -8.97 -10.29 -12.62
N ARG A 236 -9.23 -9.07 -13.09
CA ARG A 236 -8.40 -8.41 -14.11
C ARG A 236 -7.00 -8.10 -13.60
N LEU A 237 -6.87 -7.73 -12.31
CA LEU A 237 -5.57 -7.55 -11.66
C LEU A 237 -4.76 -8.85 -11.70
N HIS A 238 -5.35 -9.97 -11.31
CA HIS A 238 -4.67 -11.26 -11.31
C HIS A 238 -4.28 -11.71 -12.72
N LEU A 239 -5.15 -11.49 -13.72
CA LEU A 239 -4.81 -11.78 -15.13
C LEU A 239 -3.70 -10.88 -15.66
N ALA A 240 -3.63 -9.63 -15.21
CA ALA A 240 -2.52 -8.73 -15.56
C ALA A 240 -1.23 -9.15 -14.86
N ALA A 241 -1.30 -9.51 -13.58
CA ALA A 241 -0.15 -10.02 -12.84
C ALA A 241 0.42 -11.31 -13.44
N ASP A 242 -0.45 -12.23 -13.89
CA ASP A 242 -0.05 -13.46 -14.60
C ASP A 242 0.67 -13.18 -15.95
N ARG A 243 0.29 -12.10 -16.62
CA ARG A 243 0.99 -11.64 -17.84
C ARG A 243 2.30 -10.92 -17.57
N ALA A 244 2.37 -10.16 -16.47
CA ALA A 244 3.51 -9.33 -16.12
C ALA A 244 4.65 -10.12 -15.47
N PHE A 245 4.32 -11.19 -14.77
CA PHE A 245 5.26 -11.94 -13.93
C PHE A 245 5.19 -13.42 -14.20
N ASP A 246 6.31 -14.12 -13.97
CA ASP A 246 6.33 -15.58 -14.04
C ASP A 246 5.39 -16.18 -12.99
N ARG A 247 4.73 -17.27 -13.37
CA ARG A 247 3.95 -18.11 -12.47
C ARG A 247 4.66 -19.42 -12.14
N SER A 248 4.33 -20.01 -10.99
CA SER A 248 4.66 -21.38 -10.64
C SER A 248 3.40 -22.25 -10.65
N SER A 249 3.58 -23.56 -10.52
CA SER A 249 2.49 -24.51 -10.29
C SER A 249 2.72 -25.11 -8.91
N GLU A 250 1.76 -24.93 -8.02
CA GLU A 250 1.87 -25.36 -6.62
C GLU A 250 0.74 -26.33 -6.27
N SER A 251 1.02 -27.22 -5.32
CA SER A 251 0.01 -28.15 -4.81
C SER A 251 -0.98 -27.42 -3.91
N ILE A 252 -2.27 -27.71 -4.06
CA ILE A 252 -3.28 -27.23 -3.10
C ILE A 252 -2.96 -27.74 -1.68
N VAL A 253 -2.33 -28.90 -1.54
CA VAL A 253 -1.92 -29.45 -0.24
C VAL A 253 -0.96 -28.50 0.47
N ASP A 254 0.01 -27.92 -0.25
CA ASP A 254 0.97 -26.99 0.33
C ASP A 254 0.27 -25.72 0.87
N TRP A 255 -0.78 -25.24 0.19
CA TRP A 255 -1.57 -24.09 0.66
C TRP A 255 -2.45 -24.44 1.86
N VAL A 256 -2.99 -25.66 1.89
CA VAL A 256 -3.74 -26.17 3.06
C VAL A 256 -2.82 -26.27 4.27
N ASP A 257 -1.63 -26.85 4.10
CA ASP A 257 -0.65 -26.99 5.19
C ASP A 257 -0.18 -25.63 5.72
N ALA A 258 0.07 -24.67 4.83
CA ALA A 258 0.45 -23.32 5.21
C ALA A 258 -0.67 -22.60 5.97
N ALA A 259 -1.92 -22.71 5.52
CA ALA A 259 -3.06 -22.09 6.19
C ALA A 259 -3.34 -22.73 7.56
N GLU A 260 -3.31 -24.05 7.66
CA GLU A 260 -3.46 -24.76 8.95
C GLU A 260 -2.34 -24.38 9.93
N PHE A 261 -1.10 -24.22 9.44
CA PHE A 261 0.02 -23.77 10.26
C PHE A 261 -0.23 -22.36 10.81
N GLU A 262 -0.62 -21.40 9.96
CA GLU A 262 -0.95 -20.02 10.40
C GLU A 262 -2.07 -20.02 11.44
N ILE A 263 -3.13 -20.80 11.23
CA ILE A 263 -4.25 -20.92 12.16
C ILE A 263 -3.79 -21.52 13.49
N ALA A 264 -3.01 -22.61 13.44
CA ALA A 264 -2.53 -23.31 14.64
C ALA A 264 -1.59 -22.44 15.50
N GLU A 265 -0.74 -21.62 14.86
CA GLU A 265 0.15 -20.69 15.58
C GLU A 265 -0.64 -19.59 16.32
N ALA A 266 -1.78 -19.17 15.79
CA ALA A 266 -2.60 -18.13 16.39
C ALA A 266 -3.58 -18.70 17.43
N ASP A 267 -4.37 -19.69 17.04
CA ASP A 267 -5.34 -20.40 17.92
C ASP A 267 -5.60 -21.82 17.40
N PRO A 268 -4.95 -22.85 17.98
CA PRO A 268 -5.14 -24.25 17.58
C PRO A 268 -6.60 -24.74 17.65
N MET A 269 -7.42 -24.14 18.54
CA MET A 269 -8.83 -24.55 18.72
C MET A 269 -9.68 -24.26 17.47
N LEU A 270 -9.26 -23.35 16.62
CA LEU A 270 -9.94 -23.04 15.36
C LEU A 270 -9.85 -24.20 14.34
N LEU A 271 -8.87 -25.09 14.47
CA LEU A 271 -8.78 -26.30 13.66
C LEU A 271 -9.84 -27.35 14.03
N ASP A 272 -10.39 -27.27 15.25
CA ASP A 272 -11.45 -28.16 15.74
C ASP A 272 -12.86 -27.65 15.42
N VAL A 273 -13.00 -26.52 14.71
CA VAL A 273 -14.30 -26.00 14.31
C VAL A 273 -15.03 -27.00 13.42
N PRO A 274 -16.35 -27.23 13.65
CA PRO A 274 -17.13 -28.18 12.85
C PRO A 274 -17.02 -27.90 11.34
N GLY A 275 -16.71 -28.95 10.57
CA GLY A 275 -16.55 -28.86 9.13
C GLY A 275 -15.11 -28.58 8.65
N MET A 276 -14.19 -28.20 9.55
CA MET A 276 -12.79 -27.91 9.15
C MET A 276 -12.08 -29.16 8.64
N ALA A 277 -12.18 -30.27 9.37
CA ALA A 277 -11.56 -31.53 8.99
C ALA A 277 -12.08 -32.06 7.63
N GLU A 278 -13.38 -31.94 7.38
CA GLU A 278 -13.99 -32.33 6.10
C GLU A 278 -13.52 -31.43 4.97
N LEU A 279 -13.43 -30.11 5.21
CA LEU A 279 -12.99 -29.11 4.24
C LEU A 279 -11.53 -29.37 3.82
N THR A 280 -10.62 -29.51 4.80
CA THR A 280 -9.19 -29.73 4.50
C THR A 280 -8.95 -31.10 3.89
N LYS A 281 -9.70 -32.14 4.30
CA LYS A 281 -9.69 -33.45 3.67
C LYS A 281 -10.16 -33.41 2.22
N ALA A 282 -11.23 -32.66 1.92
CA ALA A 282 -11.72 -32.50 0.55
C ALA A 282 -10.69 -31.80 -0.34
N LEU A 283 -10.04 -30.74 0.15
CA LEU A 283 -8.98 -30.02 -0.55
C LEU A 283 -7.76 -30.92 -0.83
N ARG A 284 -7.28 -31.66 0.17
CA ARG A 284 -6.16 -32.60 -0.01
C ARG A 284 -6.53 -33.73 -0.97
N GLY A 285 -7.77 -34.23 -0.88
CA GLY A 285 -8.27 -35.32 -1.76
C GLY A 285 -8.43 -34.87 -3.22
N ALA A 286 -8.51 -33.60 -3.52
CA ALA A 286 -8.59 -33.08 -4.88
C ALA A 286 -7.29 -33.36 -5.68
N GLY A 287 -6.12 -33.44 -5.01
CA GLY A 287 -4.82 -33.78 -5.62
C GLY A 287 -4.38 -32.84 -6.74
N LEU A 288 -4.89 -31.58 -6.73
CA LEU A 288 -4.69 -30.63 -7.80
C LEU A 288 -3.46 -29.75 -7.59
N HIS A 289 -2.86 -29.36 -8.71
CA HIS A 289 -1.88 -28.28 -8.78
C HIS A 289 -2.56 -27.08 -9.46
N GLN A 290 -2.34 -25.91 -8.93
CA GLN A 290 -2.88 -24.66 -9.47
C GLN A 290 -1.79 -23.61 -9.64
N PRO A 291 -2.00 -22.64 -10.54
CA PRO A 291 -1.07 -21.54 -10.69
C PRO A 291 -0.93 -20.73 -9.39
N ALA A 292 0.31 -20.50 -8.98
CA ALA A 292 0.68 -19.48 -8.02
C ALA A 292 1.29 -18.29 -8.78
N ILE A 293 0.71 -17.12 -8.59
CA ILE A 293 1.09 -15.89 -9.24
C ILE A 293 1.59 -14.87 -8.21
N ARG A 294 2.18 -13.81 -8.66
CA ARG A 294 2.39 -12.64 -7.82
C ARG A 294 1.05 -11.97 -7.58
N THR A 295 0.60 -11.94 -6.33
CA THR A 295 -0.67 -11.34 -5.91
C THR A 295 -0.43 -9.97 -5.28
N HIS A 296 -1.51 -9.24 -4.98
CA HIS A 296 -1.44 -8.02 -4.18
C HIS A 296 -0.90 -8.32 -2.77
N GLY A 297 -1.37 -9.40 -2.16
CA GLY A 297 -0.88 -9.92 -0.88
C GLY A 297 -1.54 -9.34 0.38
N ASP A 298 -2.40 -8.30 0.22
CA ASP A 298 -3.21 -7.69 1.27
C ASP A 298 -4.34 -6.89 0.62
N PHE A 299 -5.21 -7.58 -0.14
CA PHE A 299 -6.26 -6.93 -0.95
C PHE A 299 -7.51 -6.67 -0.11
N LEU A 300 -7.51 -5.56 0.61
CA LEU A 300 -8.60 -5.13 1.49
C LEU A 300 -9.40 -3.96 0.87
N LEU A 301 -10.62 -3.71 1.35
CA LEU A 301 -11.41 -2.53 0.97
C LEU A 301 -10.65 -1.21 1.18
N HIS A 302 -9.81 -1.13 2.21
CA HIS A 302 -8.95 0.04 2.48
C HIS A 302 -7.93 0.32 1.38
N ARG A 303 -7.54 -0.71 0.61
CA ARG A 303 -6.59 -0.62 -0.51
C ARG A 303 -7.28 -0.32 -1.83
N THR A 304 -8.57 0.00 -1.80
CA THR A 304 -9.37 0.27 -3.00
C THR A 304 -10.03 1.64 -2.93
N ALA A 305 -10.22 2.25 -4.09
CA ALA A 305 -10.92 3.50 -4.23
C ALA A 305 -11.88 3.45 -5.42
N ARG A 306 -13.00 4.16 -5.33
CA ARG A 306 -13.94 4.38 -6.42
C ARG A 306 -13.71 5.75 -7.01
N THR A 307 -13.53 5.81 -8.32
CA THR A 307 -13.45 7.03 -9.13
C THR A 307 -14.55 7.03 -10.18
N ASP A 308 -14.64 8.09 -10.99
CA ASP A 308 -15.55 8.15 -12.15
C ASP A 308 -15.21 7.08 -13.20
N HIS A 309 -13.94 6.63 -13.25
CA HIS A 309 -13.47 5.56 -14.13
C HIS A 309 -13.71 4.14 -13.60
N GLY A 310 -14.27 4.00 -12.41
CA GLY A 310 -14.53 2.72 -11.78
C GLY A 310 -13.70 2.47 -10.53
N TRP A 311 -13.54 1.20 -10.18
CA TRP A 311 -12.68 0.79 -9.07
C TRP A 311 -11.20 0.89 -9.44
N MET A 312 -10.40 1.38 -8.49
CA MET A 312 -8.95 1.48 -8.56
C MET A 312 -8.33 0.79 -7.34
N VAL A 313 -7.16 0.21 -7.50
CA VAL A 313 -6.28 -0.14 -6.38
C VAL A 313 -5.54 1.12 -5.97
N SER A 314 -5.76 1.57 -4.74
CA SER A 314 -5.19 2.83 -4.24
C SER A 314 -3.82 2.67 -3.59
N ASP A 315 -3.47 1.46 -3.19
CA ASP A 315 -2.18 1.15 -2.57
C ASP A 315 -1.77 -0.28 -2.94
N CYS A 316 -0.65 -0.43 -3.62
CA CYS A 316 -0.05 -1.70 -4.00
C CYS A 316 1.06 -2.14 -3.02
N THR A 317 1.14 -1.54 -1.83
CA THR A 317 2.09 -1.99 -0.80
C THR A 317 1.62 -3.32 -0.23
N PRO A 318 2.33 -4.44 -0.43
CA PRO A 318 1.93 -5.70 0.15
C PRO A 318 1.96 -5.60 1.68
N GLY A 319 0.83 -5.88 2.33
CA GLY A 319 0.81 -6.13 3.77
C GLY A 319 1.58 -7.42 4.07
N GLY A 320 2.37 -7.43 5.15
CA GLY A 320 2.98 -8.65 5.65
C GLY A 320 4.17 -9.21 4.86
N VAL A 321 4.81 -8.43 4.00
CA VAL A 321 6.15 -8.79 3.54
C VAL A 321 7.09 -8.61 4.72
N ALA A 322 7.53 -9.72 5.30
CA ALA A 322 8.49 -9.70 6.41
C ALA A 322 9.67 -8.79 6.06
N PRO A 323 10.14 -7.95 7.01
CA PRO A 323 11.35 -7.15 6.80
C PRO A 323 12.49 -8.06 6.36
N GLY A 324 13.03 -7.83 5.16
CA GLY A 324 14.10 -8.66 4.58
C GLY A 324 13.64 -9.69 3.54
N ALA A 325 12.37 -9.83 3.23
CA ALA A 325 11.92 -10.65 2.12
C ALA A 325 12.38 -10.04 0.77
N THR A 326 13.34 -10.69 0.13
CA THR A 326 13.97 -10.22 -1.12
C THR A 326 13.23 -10.68 -2.38
N ARG A 327 12.27 -11.62 -2.26
CA ARG A 327 11.46 -12.10 -3.38
C ARG A 327 9.97 -11.93 -3.08
N PRO A 328 9.19 -11.35 -4.02
CA PRO A 328 7.74 -11.37 -3.92
C PRO A 328 7.26 -12.83 -3.88
N SER A 329 6.51 -13.19 -2.84
CA SER A 329 5.95 -14.53 -2.71
C SER A 329 4.88 -14.75 -3.79
N ARG A 330 4.97 -15.86 -4.51
CA ARG A 330 3.85 -16.33 -5.33
C ARG A 330 2.84 -17.00 -4.42
N ARG A 331 1.58 -16.75 -4.67
CA ARG A 331 0.46 -17.30 -3.88
C ARG A 331 -0.68 -17.68 -4.81
N THR A 332 -1.60 -18.47 -4.30
CA THR A 332 -2.89 -18.62 -4.98
C THR A 332 -3.59 -17.27 -5.11
N PRO A 333 -4.13 -16.88 -6.28
CA PRO A 333 -4.89 -15.65 -6.42
C PRO A 333 -6.13 -15.60 -5.52
N LEU A 334 -6.60 -16.76 -5.04
CA LEU A 334 -7.73 -16.84 -4.11
C LEU A 334 -7.41 -16.28 -2.72
N ALA A 335 -6.13 -16.06 -2.38
CA ALA A 335 -5.74 -15.40 -1.15
C ALA A 335 -6.22 -13.93 -1.11
N ASP A 336 -6.02 -13.16 -2.20
CA ASP A 336 -6.53 -11.79 -2.28
C ASP A 336 -8.07 -11.72 -2.29
N VAL A 337 -8.73 -12.76 -2.84
CA VAL A 337 -10.20 -12.90 -2.75
C VAL A 337 -10.62 -13.09 -1.30
N ALA A 338 -9.93 -13.95 -0.55
CA ALA A 338 -10.20 -14.19 0.87
C ALA A 338 -9.98 -12.93 1.70
N ASP A 339 -8.89 -12.18 1.45
CA ASP A 339 -8.60 -10.89 2.10
C ASP A 339 -9.76 -9.90 1.87
N LEU A 340 -10.26 -9.79 0.63
CA LEU A 340 -11.39 -8.92 0.31
C LEU A 340 -12.68 -9.35 1.03
N LEU A 341 -12.99 -10.66 1.04
CA LEU A 341 -14.20 -11.17 1.71
C LEU A 341 -14.12 -10.98 3.23
N TRP A 342 -12.95 -11.17 3.82
CA TRP A 342 -12.71 -10.88 5.22
C TRP A 342 -12.92 -9.39 5.53
N SER A 343 -12.47 -8.48 4.66
CA SER A 343 -12.67 -7.04 4.87
C SER A 343 -14.15 -6.61 4.78
N LEU A 344 -15.00 -7.32 4.00
CA LEU A 344 -16.45 -7.11 4.03
C LEU A 344 -17.05 -7.50 5.39
N HIS A 345 -16.58 -8.60 5.99
CA HIS A 345 -16.98 -9.02 7.32
C HIS A 345 -16.60 -7.97 8.37
N GLN A 346 -15.35 -7.50 8.35
CA GLN A 346 -14.88 -6.47 9.27
C GLN A 346 -15.69 -5.17 9.17
N ALA A 347 -16.02 -4.74 7.94
CA ALA A 347 -16.86 -3.56 7.72
C ALA A 347 -18.24 -3.72 8.39
N SER A 348 -18.85 -4.93 8.32
CA SER A 348 -20.15 -5.16 8.95
C SER A 348 -20.09 -5.12 10.47
N LEU A 349 -19.00 -5.61 11.07
CA LEU A 349 -18.77 -5.53 12.51
C LEU A 349 -18.52 -4.10 12.98
N GLU A 350 -17.65 -3.36 12.29
CA GLU A 350 -17.34 -1.97 12.64
C GLU A 350 -18.58 -1.08 12.56
N ALA A 351 -19.35 -1.16 11.48
CA ALA A 351 -20.59 -0.40 11.34
C ALA A 351 -21.63 -0.75 12.42
N ALA A 352 -21.69 -2.01 12.87
CA ALA A 352 -22.56 -2.42 13.96
C ALA A 352 -22.10 -1.83 15.31
N LEU A 353 -20.80 -1.84 15.59
CA LEU A 353 -20.22 -1.23 16.79
C LEU A 353 -20.39 0.30 16.79
N GLU A 354 -20.22 0.97 15.65
CA GLU A 354 -20.49 2.40 15.51
C GLU A 354 -21.96 2.74 15.79
N ARG A 355 -22.90 1.92 15.27
CA ARG A 355 -24.33 2.13 15.41
C ARG A 355 -24.83 1.89 16.83
N ASP A 356 -24.31 0.87 17.48
CA ASP A 356 -24.71 0.47 18.82
C ASP A 356 -23.51 -0.01 19.67
N PRO A 357 -22.69 0.92 20.18
CA PRO A 357 -21.54 0.57 21.03
C PRO A 357 -21.90 -0.21 22.30
N ALA A 358 -23.15 -0.12 22.75
CA ALA A 358 -23.64 -0.80 23.94
C ALA A 358 -24.23 -2.20 23.67
N GLY A 359 -24.32 -2.61 22.40
CA GLY A 359 -24.81 -3.93 21.99
C GLY A 359 -26.28 -4.19 22.32
N ARG A 360 -27.11 -3.14 22.36
CA ARG A 360 -28.54 -3.23 22.73
C ARG A 360 -29.45 -3.60 21.56
N LEU A 361 -28.95 -3.40 20.33
CA LEU A 361 -29.66 -3.71 19.08
C LEU A 361 -29.15 -5.03 18.50
N ASP A 362 -30.04 -5.91 18.07
CA ASP A 362 -29.64 -7.08 17.30
C ASP A 362 -29.44 -6.71 15.82
N LEU A 363 -28.27 -6.19 15.48
CA LEU A 363 -27.88 -5.82 14.12
C LEU A 363 -27.28 -7.00 13.33
N ALA A 364 -26.95 -8.10 14.00
CA ALA A 364 -26.28 -9.25 13.38
C ALA A 364 -27.05 -9.87 12.19
N PRO A 365 -28.39 -9.99 12.19
CA PRO A 365 -29.11 -10.47 11.00
C PRO A 365 -28.97 -9.57 9.78
N LEU A 366 -28.97 -8.25 9.98
CA LEU A 366 -28.81 -7.27 8.90
C LEU A 366 -27.38 -7.31 8.35
N GLY A 367 -26.37 -7.34 9.23
CA GLY A 367 -24.97 -7.46 8.84
C GLY A 367 -24.71 -8.74 8.03
N ARG A 368 -25.21 -9.89 8.51
CA ARG A 368 -25.08 -11.17 7.77
C ARG A 368 -25.80 -11.14 6.41
N ALA A 369 -26.96 -10.50 6.31
CA ALA A 369 -27.68 -10.38 5.04
C ALA A 369 -26.88 -9.52 4.04
N TRP A 370 -26.32 -8.38 4.49
CA TRP A 370 -25.46 -7.51 3.70
C TRP A 370 -24.19 -8.23 3.24
N GLU A 371 -23.50 -8.88 4.17
CA GLU A 371 -22.30 -9.66 3.90
C GLU A 371 -22.55 -10.76 2.88
N THR A 372 -23.58 -11.60 3.08
CA THR A 372 -23.95 -12.71 2.17
C THR A 372 -24.20 -12.20 0.75
N ARG A 373 -24.92 -11.08 0.61
CA ARG A 373 -25.19 -10.45 -0.68
C ARG A 373 -23.91 -10.01 -1.37
N ASN A 374 -23.07 -9.28 -0.66
CA ASN A 374 -21.86 -8.68 -1.21
C ASN A 374 -20.75 -9.70 -1.49
N ARG A 375 -20.59 -10.70 -0.64
CA ARG A 375 -19.72 -11.87 -0.89
C ARG A 375 -20.10 -12.59 -2.17
N ARG A 376 -21.38 -12.86 -2.36
CA ARG A 376 -21.90 -13.46 -3.61
C ARG A 376 -21.60 -12.58 -4.81
N ALA A 377 -21.78 -11.26 -4.68
CA ALA A 377 -21.53 -10.31 -5.75
C ALA A 377 -20.04 -10.27 -6.13
N VAL A 378 -19.11 -10.19 -5.16
CA VAL A 378 -17.66 -10.26 -5.39
C VAL A 378 -17.28 -11.56 -6.10
N LEU A 379 -17.72 -12.72 -5.57
CA LEU A 379 -17.38 -14.02 -6.16
C LEU A 379 -17.95 -14.18 -7.57
N ASN A 380 -19.16 -13.68 -7.83
CA ASN A 380 -19.74 -13.68 -9.18
C ASN A 380 -18.94 -12.80 -10.14
N GLY A 381 -18.56 -11.58 -9.74
CA GLY A 381 -17.72 -10.71 -10.55
C GLY A 381 -16.37 -11.34 -10.87
N TYR A 382 -15.74 -11.91 -9.86
CA TYR A 382 -14.43 -12.52 -9.96
C TYR A 382 -14.44 -13.78 -10.84
N LEU A 383 -15.25 -14.78 -10.47
CA LEU A 383 -15.25 -16.11 -11.10
C LEU A 383 -15.88 -16.15 -12.49
N ASN A 384 -16.65 -15.14 -12.88
CA ASN A 384 -17.23 -15.05 -14.24
C ASN A 384 -16.40 -14.14 -15.17
N THR A 385 -15.28 -13.60 -14.70
CA THR A 385 -14.38 -12.84 -15.56
C THR A 385 -13.67 -13.79 -16.54
N PRO A 386 -13.74 -13.52 -17.87
CA PRO A 386 -13.12 -14.38 -18.86
C PRO A 386 -11.62 -14.60 -18.60
N GLY A 387 -11.19 -15.85 -18.65
CA GLY A 387 -9.79 -16.24 -18.45
C GLY A 387 -9.41 -16.59 -17.01
N ILE A 388 -10.20 -16.17 -16.00
CA ILE A 388 -9.84 -16.40 -14.59
C ILE A 388 -9.77 -17.86 -14.19
N THR A 389 -10.53 -18.74 -14.85
CA THR A 389 -10.51 -20.18 -14.62
C THR A 389 -9.13 -20.82 -14.92
N GLY A 390 -8.33 -20.17 -15.75
CA GLY A 390 -6.93 -20.56 -15.99
C GLY A 390 -6.03 -20.38 -14.75
N LEU A 391 -6.47 -19.57 -13.78
CA LEU A 391 -5.76 -19.32 -12.52
C LEU A 391 -6.40 -20.01 -11.31
N THR A 392 -7.73 -20.23 -11.34
CA THR A 392 -8.47 -20.75 -10.18
C THR A 392 -8.89 -22.20 -10.35
N GLY A 393 -8.76 -22.76 -11.55
CA GLY A 393 -9.34 -24.05 -11.90
C GLY A 393 -10.85 -23.97 -12.16
N HIS A 394 -11.42 -25.10 -12.57
CA HIS A 394 -12.84 -25.23 -12.96
C HIS A 394 -13.74 -25.74 -11.84
N ASP A 395 -13.16 -26.39 -10.82
CA ASP A 395 -13.92 -26.98 -9.71
C ASP A 395 -14.35 -25.89 -8.72
N ARG A 396 -15.65 -25.54 -8.77
CA ARG A 396 -16.23 -24.50 -7.92
C ARG A 396 -16.26 -24.88 -6.43
N ASP A 397 -16.30 -26.17 -6.12
CA ASP A 397 -16.29 -26.61 -4.72
C ASP A 397 -14.89 -26.50 -4.13
N VAL A 398 -13.86 -26.86 -4.89
CA VAL A 398 -12.47 -26.63 -4.49
C VAL A 398 -12.19 -25.15 -4.29
N VAL A 399 -12.61 -24.28 -5.22
CA VAL A 399 -12.46 -22.83 -5.09
C VAL A 399 -13.15 -22.32 -3.82
N ARG A 400 -14.39 -22.74 -3.56
CA ARG A 400 -15.16 -22.32 -2.38
C ARG A 400 -14.49 -22.75 -1.09
N HIS A 401 -14.05 -24.00 -1.02
CA HIS A 401 -13.38 -24.54 0.18
C HIS A 401 -12.02 -23.84 0.42
N LEU A 402 -11.24 -23.63 -0.63
CA LEU A 402 -9.96 -22.96 -0.49
C LEU A 402 -10.11 -21.50 -0.05
N VAL A 403 -11.07 -20.75 -0.62
CA VAL A 403 -11.38 -19.40 -0.16
C VAL A 403 -11.79 -19.38 1.31
N ALA A 404 -12.64 -20.31 1.75
CA ALA A 404 -13.07 -20.37 3.16
C ALA A 404 -11.90 -20.64 4.12
N LEU A 405 -11.00 -21.55 3.75
CA LEU A 405 -9.79 -21.84 4.55
C LEU A 405 -8.86 -20.63 4.63
N LEU A 406 -8.59 -19.98 3.48
CA LEU A 406 -7.71 -18.82 3.40
C LEU A 406 -8.30 -17.60 4.15
N GLU A 407 -9.62 -17.45 4.16
CA GLU A 407 -10.31 -16.40 4.91
C GLU A 407 -10.19 -16.63 6.43
N LEU A 408 -10.30 -17.88 6.89
CA LEU A 408 -10.05 -18.21 8.29
C LEU A 408 -8.58 -17.94 8.66
N ALA A 409 -7.63 -18.32 7.83
CA ALA A 409 -6.22 -18.00 8.03
C ALA A 409 -5.97 -16.48 8.04
N ARG A 410 -6.69 -15.70 7.21
CA ARG A 410 -6.63 -14.22 7.24
C ARG A 410 -7.16 -13.65 8.54
N SER A 411 -8.23 -14.22 9.10
CA SER A 411 -8.89 -13.72 10.29
C SER A 411 -8.03 -13.76 11.55
N VAL A 412 -7.01 -14.61 11.58
CA VAL A 412 -6.10 -14.77 12.74
C VAL A 412 -4.82 -13.94 12.62
N ARG A 413 -4.59 -13.28 11.47
CA ARG A 413 -3.47 -12.36 11.31
C ARG A 413 -3.73 -11.08 12.09
N PRO A 414 -2.71 -10.47 12.72
CA PRO A 414 -2.88 -9.16 13.36
C PRO A 414 -3.43 -8.15 12.35
N ALA A 415 -4.31 -7.26 12.83
CA ALA A 415 -4.70 -6.08 12.07
C ALA A 415 -3.50 -5.12 12.02
N ASP A 416 -3.14 -4.66 10.82
CA ASP A 416 -2.11 -3.63 10.63
C ASP A 416 -2.60 -2.26 11.12
#